data_b31d284a365c5f25d012ce9d067cd31c
#
_entry.id   b31d284a365c5f25d012ce9d067cd31c
#
_cell.length_a   1.000
_cell.length_b   1.000
_cell.length_c   1.000
_cell.angle_alpha   90.00
_cell.angle_beta   90.00
_cell.angle_gamma   90.00
#
_symmetry.space_group_name_H-M   'P 1'
#
loop_
_entity.id
_entity.type
_entity.pdbx_description
1 polymer ?
#
loop_
_entity_poly.entity_id
_entity_poly.type
_entity_poly.pdbx_seq_one_letter_code
_entity_poly.pdbx_strand_id
1 'polypeptide(L)'
;MKKLCKENVQTTVRPEHVIQFGEGNFLRAFVDWIISYMNEKTDFNGSVVVVQPIEHGMIDKLNAQDCLYHVNLQGIENGKEINSYRLIDVISRALNPYSEYDEFLKLAEQPEIRFVISNTTEAGIAFDSSCRLYDAPASSYPAKLLQLLWRRYNFFSGDESKGLIILPCELIFLNGRKLREVILKYIDLWELGDDFRKWFEKSCMVCSTLVDRIVPGFPRKDIDNIKEYLQYDDNMVVQGEHFHLWVIEAPQEVAEEFPANKAGLNVLFVPSEEPYHERKVTLLNGPHTVLAPVSFLCGVDIVRDACNHPLIGKFIH
;
A
#
# COMPACT_ATOMS: atom_id res chain seq x y z
N MET A 1 -28.22 7.62 11.17
CA MET A 1 -27.26 6.90 10.28
C MET A 1 -27.08 5.48 10.79
N LYS A 2 -26.88 4.52 9.89
CA LYS A 2 -26.56 3.13 10.27
C LYS A 2 -25.08 3.01 10.62
N LYS A 3 -24.72 2.11 11.54
CA LYS A 3 -23.32 1.74 11.77
C LYS A 3 -22.79 1.05 10.50
N LEU A 4 -21.58 1.41 10.04
CA LEU A 4 -20.93 0.68 8.98
C LEU A 4 -20.28 -0.59 9.57
N CYS A 5 -20.89 -1.72 9.25
CA CYS A 5 -20.44 -3.05 9.71
C CYS A 5 -21.00 -4.13 8.77
N LYS A 6 -20.44 -5.34 8.82
CA LYS A 6 -20.85 -6.49 7.98
C LYS A 6 -22.30 -6.91 8.17
N GLU A 7 -22.91 -6.61 9.32
CA GLU A 7 -24.36 -6.86 9.54
C GLU A 7 -25.26 -5.94 8.71
N ASN A 8 -24.80 -4.73 8.38
CA ASN A 8 -25.58 -3.70 7.68
C ASN A 8 -25.25 -3.56 6.20
N VAL A 9 -24.19 -4.25 5.74
CA VAL A 9 -23.67 -4.15 4.37
C VAL A 9 -23.40 -5.55 3.82
N GLN A 10 -23.81 -5.79 2.60
CA GLN A 10 -23.46 -7.02 1.90
C GLN A 10 -21.99 -7.00 1.51
N THR A 11 -21.23 -7.97 2.00
CA THR A 11 -19.81 -8.15 1.70
C THR A 11 -19.56 -9.54 1.11
N THR A 12 -18.43 -9.69 0.43
CA THR A 12 -18.00 -10.98 -0.12
C THR A 12 -16.81 -11.51 0.64
N VAL A 13 -16.91 -12.74 1.16
CA VAL A 13 -15.78 -13.44 1.76
C VAL A 13 -14.88 -13.97 0.65
N ARG A 14 -13.60 -13.65 0.72
CA ARG A 14 -12.58 -14.06 -0.26
C ARG A 14 -11.37 -14.66 0.46
N PRO A 15 -10.60 -15.56 -0.17
CA PRO A 15 -9.36 -16.07 0.40
C PRO A 15 -8.34 -14.96 0.62
N GLU A 16 -7.51 -15.09 1.65
CA GLU A 16 -6.46 -14.14 2.00
C GLU A 16 -5.26 -14.34 1.07
N HIS A 17 -5.08 -13.44 0.10
CA HIS A 17 -3.98 -13.49 -0.86
C HIS A 17 -2.87 -12.48 -0.55
N VAL A 18 -3.18 -11.44 0.21
CA VAL A 18 -2.29 -10.29 0.43
C VAL A 18 -2.07 -10.04 1.91
N ILE A 19 -0.81 -9.92 2.32
CA ILE A 19 -0.42 -9.29 3.59
C ILE A 19 -0.05 -7.84 3.30
N GLN A 20 -0.69 -6.90 3.99
CA GLN A 20 -0.44 -5.48 3.84
C GLN A 20 0.15 -4.89 5.12
N PHE A 21 1.41 -4.48 5.07
CA PHE A 21 2.05 -3.73 6.15
C PHE A 21 1.72 -2.24 6.04
N GLY A 22 0.80 -1.80 6.86
CA GLY A 22 0.32 -0.43 6.92
C GLY A 22 -1.20 -0.33 6.75
N GLU A 23 -1.82 0.41 7.67
CA GLU A 23 -3.25 0.72 7.73
C GLU A 23 -3.54 2.17 7.38
N GLY A 24 -2.51 2.89 6.90
CA GLY A 24 -2.55 4.33 6.63
C GLY A 24 -3.49 4.72 5.49
N ASN A 25 -3.74 6.01 5.38
CA ASN A 25 -4.65 6.57 4.36
C ASN A 25 -4.23 6.20 2.95
N PHE A 26 -2.91 6.17 2.67
CA PHE A 26 -2.40 5.91 1.33
C PHE A 26 -2.77 4.49 0.86
N LEU A 27 -2.39 3.45 1.59
CA LEU A 27 -2.70 2.06 1.17
C LEU A 27 -4.20 1.82 1.06
N ARG A 28 -4.99 2.38 1.97
CA ARG A 28 -6.46 2.27 1.94
C ARG A 28 -7.09 2.91 0.71
N ALA A 29 -6.61 4.08 0.31
CA ALA A 29 -7.12 4.78 -0.88
C ALA A 29 -6.42 4.37 -2.18
N PHE A 30 -5.39 3.54 -2.14
CA PHE A 30 -4.61 3.13 -3.30
C PHE A 30 -4.66 1.62 -3.50
N VAL A 31 -4.00 0.84 -2.66
CA VAL A 31 -3.88 -0.62 -2.83
C VAL A 31 -5.22 -1.32 -2.61
N ASP A 32 -5.89 -1.06 -1.49
CA ASP A 32 -7.17 -1.70 -1.19
C ASP A 32 -8.24 -1.32 -2.22
N TRP A 33 -8.20 -0.07 -2.69
CA TRP A 33 -9.05 0.42 -3.77
C TRP A 33 -8.75 -0.32 -5.09
N ILE A 34 -7.46 -0.51 -5.45
CA ILE A 34 -7.05 -1.28 -6.65
C ILE A 34 -7.54 -2.73 -6.54
N ILE A 35 -7.31 -3.39 -5.41
CA ILE A 35 -7.75 -4.78 -5.17
C ILE A 35 -9.27 -4.90 -5.27
N SER A 36 -10.01 -3.91 -4.78
CA SER A 36 -11.47 -3.87 -4.92
C SER A 36 -11.91 -3.85 -6.38
N TYR A 37 -11.21 -3.12 -7.25
CA TYR A 37 -11.45 -3.14 -8.70
C TYR A 37 -11.00 -4.45 -9.36
N MET A 38 -9.86 -5.00 -8.95
CA MET A 38 -9.40 -6.30 -9.45
C MET A 38 -10.43 -7.40 -9.15
N ASN A 39 -10.98 -7.42 -7.94
CA ASN A 39 -12.02 -8.38 -7.56
C ASN A 39 -13.33 -8.20 -8.36
N GLU A 40 -13.64 -6.99 -8.83
CA GLU A 40 -14.82 -6.72 -9.63
C GLU A 40 -14.62 -7.02 -11.13
N LYS A 41 -13.42 -6.76 -11.66
CA LYS A 41 -13.16 -6.75 -13.10
C LYS A 41 -12.31 -7.92 -13.60
N THR A 42 -11.74 -8.71 -12.69
CA THR A 42 -10.86 -9.85 -13.02
C THR A 42 -11.17 -11.05 -12.12
N ASP A 43 -10.51 -12.17 -12.37
CA ASP A 43 -10.65 -13.40 -11.57
C ASP A 43 -9.72 -13.42 -10.33
N PHE A 44 -9.23 -12.27 -9.87
CA PHE A 44 -8.27 -12.21 -8.74
C PHE A 44 -8.85 -12.82 -7.46
N ASN A 45 -10.10 -12.52 -7.12
CA ASN A 45 -10.85 -13.08 -5.98
C ASN A 45 -10.04 -13.20 -4.68
N GLY A 46 -9.36 -12.12 -4.28
CA GLY A 46 -8.47 -12.09 -3.12
C GLY A 46 -8.87 -11.06 -2.08
N SER A 47 -8.53 -11.31 -0.82
CA SER A 47 -8.64 -10.36 0.28
C SER A 47 -7.28 -10.03 0.89
N VAL A 48 -7.28 -9.01 1.73
CA VAL A 48 -6.11 -8.42 2.36
C VAL A 48 -6.17 -8.67 3.86
N VAL A 49 -5.05 -9.13 4.45
CA VAL A 49 -4.80 -9.05 5.89
C VAL A 49 -3.93 -7.84 6.15
N VAL A 50 -4.44 -6.87 6.89
CA VAL A 50 -3.67 -5.67 7.25
C VAL A 50 -2.88 -5.96 8.51
N VAL A 51 -1.59 -5.62 8.49
CA VAL A 51 -0.66 -5.76 9.62
C VAL A 51 -0.15 -4.38 10.00
N GLN A 52 -0.37 -3.99 11.25
CA GLN A 52 0.11 -2.73 11.80
C GLN A 52 1.65 -2.77 11.94
N PRO A 53 2.40 -1.86 11.28
CA PRO A 53 3.86 -1.95 11.27
C PRO A 53 4.53 -1.44 12.55
N ILE A 54 3.84 -0.62 13.34
CA ILE A 54 4.35 0.00 14.57
C ILE A 54 3.39 -0.28 15.74
N GLU A 55 3.85 -0.06 16.96
CA GLU A 55 3.08 -0.39 18.18
C GLU A 55 1.75 0.37 18.27
N HIS A 56 1.74 1.64 17.87
CA HIS A 56 0.56 2.50 17.92
C HIS A 56 0.08 2.85 16.51
N GLY A 57 -1.14 2.46 16.17
CA GLY A 57 -1.74 2.66 14.85
C GLY A 57 -3.25 2.77 14.88
N MET A 58 -3.91 2.41 13.79
CA MET A 58 -5.36 2.59 13.62
C MET A 58 -6.15 1.29 13.53
N ILE A 59 -5.53 0.15 13.80
CA ILE A 59 -6.18 -1.17 13.64
C ILE A 59 -7.46 -1.28 14.48
N ASP A 60 -7.46 -0.79 15.71
CA ASP A 60 -8.65 -0.84 16.55
C ASP A 60 -9.84 -0.09 15.92
N LYS A 61 -9.58 1.05 15.28
CA LYS A 61 -10.63 1.80 14.56
C LYS A 61 -11.12 1.06 13.32
N LEU A 62 -10.20 0.42 12.60
CA LEU A 62 -10.52 -0.37 11.43
C LEU A 62 -11.36 -1.59 11.81
N ASN A 63 -10.94 -2.32 12.85
CA ASN A 63 -11.68 -3.48 13.37
C ASN A 63 -13.06 -3.09 13.95
N ALA A 64 -13.20 -1.89 14.53
CA ALA A 64 -14.49 -1.40 15.05
C ALA A 64 -15.57 -1.24 13.96
N GLN A 65 -15.18 -1.18 12.67
CA GLN A 65 -16.06 -1.13 11.50
C GLN A 65 -15.97 -2.41 10.65
N ASP A 66 -15.56 -3.55 11.22
CA ASP A 66 -15.36 -4.81 10.50
C ASP A 66 -14.43 -4.65 9.26
N CYS A 67 -13.45 -3.75 9.35
CA CYS A 67 -12.53 -3.37 8.28
C CYS A 67 -13.19 -2.76 7.03
N LEU A 68 -14.42 -2.27 7.14
CA LEU A 68 -15.15 -1.59 6.08
C LEU A 68 -14.90 -0.07 6.14
N TYR A 69 -14.81 0.57 5.00
CA TYR A 69 -14.75 2.03 4.89
C TYR A 69 -15.03 2.48 3.45
N HIS A 70 -15.30 3.77 3.27
CA HIS A 70 -15.45 4.33 1.94
C HIS A 70 -14.21 5.09 1.50
N VAL A 71 -13.85 4.92 0.24
CA VAL A 71 -12.90 5.77 -0.48
C VAL A 71 -13.70 6.80 -1.26
N ASN A 72 -13.43 8.08 -1.02
CA ASN A 72 -13.96 9.19 -1.80
C ASN A 72 -12.87 9.71 -2.75
N LEU A 73 -13.07 9.54 -4.05
CA LEU A 73 -12.15 10.04 -5.07
C LEU A 73 -12.71 11.28 -5.75
N GLN A 74 -11.88 12.32 -5.79
CA GLN A 74 -12.23 13.61 -6.39
C GLN A 74 -11.19 13.99 -7.44
N GLY A 75 -11.62 14.75 -8.45
CA GLY A 75 -10.73 15.22 -9.49
C GLY A 75 -11.45 15.79 -10.70
N ILE A 76 -10.69 16.00 -11.76
CA ILE A 76 -11.22 16.41 -13.06
C ILE A 76 -10.75 15.39 -14.09
N GLU A 77 -11.68 14.80 -14.82
CA GLU A 77 -11.39 13.91 -15.95
C GLU A 77 -12.13 14.42 -17.20
N ASN A 78 -11.38 14.64 -18.28
CA ASN A 78 -11.93 15.17 -19.54
C ASN A 78 -12.73 16.47 -19.35
N GLY A 79 -12.27 17.35 -18.43
CA GLY A 79 -12.93 18.64 -18.13
C GLY A 79 -14.20 18.54 -17.27
N LYS A 80 -14.53 17.36 -16.78
CA LYS A 80 -15.67 17.13 -15.87
C LYS A 80 -15.19 16.86 -14.45
N GLU A 81 -15.86 17.44 -13.48
CA GLU A 81 -15.63 17.12 -12.08
C GLU A 81 -16.08 15.69 -11.77
N ILE A 82 -15.21 14.94 -11.07
CA ILE A 82 -15.48 13.63 -10.53
C ILE A 82 -15.53 13.75 -9.01
N ASN A 83 -16.59 13.17 -8.45
CA ASN A 83 -16.71 12.92 -7.01
C ASN A 83 -17.41 11.58 -6.85
N SER A 84 -16.66 10.55 -6.54
CA SER A 84 -17.13 9.18 -6.45
C SER A 84 -16.82 8.57 -5.10
N TYR A 85 -17.72 7.70 -4.64
CA TYR A 85 -17.58 6.94 -3.42
C TYR A 85 -17.56 5.46 -3.74
N ARG A 86 -16.64 4.74 -3.11
CA ARG A 86 -16.55 3.29 -3.20
C ARG A 86 -16.42 2.68 -1.82
N LEU A 87 -17.33 1.77 -1.49
CA LEU A 87 -17.16 0.93 -0.31
C LEU A 87 -16.01 -0.06 -0.55
N ILE A 88 -15.11 -0.15 0.42
CA ILE A 88 -14.00 -1.11 0.45
C ILE A 88 -14.36 -2.21 1.44
N ASP A 89 -14.42 -3.45 0.93
CA ASP A 89 -14.73 -4.69 1.65
C ASP A 89 -13.66 -5.77 1.48
N VAL A 90 -12.49 -5.37 0.95
CA VAL A 90 -11.42 -6.33 0.60
C VAL A 90 -10.57 -6.73 1.79
N ILE A 91 -10.61 -5.99 2.90
CA ILE A 91 -9.86 -6.34 4.10
C ILE A 91 -10.64 -7.38 4.89
N SER A 92 -10.07 -8.58 5.04
CA SER A 92 -10.67 -9.69 5.81
C SER A 92 -10.60 -9.43 7.31
N ARG A 93 -9.43 -9.00 7.76
CA ARG A 93 -9.09 -8.68 9.16
C ARG A 93 -7.85 -7.79 9.23
N ALA A 94 -7.63 -7.19 10.40
CA ALA A 94 -6.47 -6.38 10.68
C ALA A 94 -5.83 -6.81 12.01
N LEU A 95 -4.49 -6.95 12.05
CA LEU A 95 -3.72 -7.51 13.14
C LEU A 95 -2.69 -6.50 13.67
N ASN A 96 -2.55 -6.45 15.01
CA ASN A 96 -1.45 -5.77 15.66
C ASN A 96 -0.41 -6.80 16.14
N PRO A 97 0.76 -6.93 15.50
CA PRO A 97 1.77 -7.91 15.91
C PRO A 97 2.29 -7.74 17.35
N TYR A 98 2.14 -6.54 17.93
CA TYR A 98 2.59 -6.27 19.30
C TYR A 98 1.67 -6.87 20.36
N SER A 99 0.44 -7.18 20.01
CA SER A 99 -0.53 -7.87 20.89
C SER A 99 -0.93 -9.26 20.40
N GLU A 100 -0.74 -9.54 19.09
CA GLU A 100 -1.22 -10.75 18.41
C GLU A 100 -0.09 -11.41 17.60
N TYR A 101 1.12 -11.53 18.20
CA TYR A 101 2.31 -11.99 17.47
C TYR A 101 2.17 -13.38 16.87
N ASP A 102 1.56 -14.31 17.59
CA ASP A 102 1.34 -15.67 17.09
C ASP A 102 0.39 -15.69 15.89
N GLU A 103 -0.68 -14.88 15.91
CA GLU A 103 -1.60 -14.75 14.78
C GLU A 103 -0.91 -14.09 13.57
N PHE A 104 -0.02 -13.13 13.80
CA PHE A 104 0.81 -12.55 12.77
C PHE A 104 1.73 -13.60 12.12
N LEU A 105 2.41 -14.44 12.91
CA LEU A 105 3.27 -15.49 12.37
C LEU A 105 2.48 -16.59 11.63
N LYS A 106 1.24 -16.89 12.04
CA LYS A 106 0.37 -17.84 11.32
C LYS A 106 0.02 -17.41 9.90
N LEU A 107 0.14 -16.13 9.55
CA LEU A 107 -0.01 -15.68 8.16
C LEU A 107 1.02 -16.36 7.25
N ALA A 108 2.21 -16.63 7.75
CA ALA A 108 3.26 -17.30 7.00
C ALA A 108 2.92 -18.76 6.64
N GLU A 109 1.96 -19.38 7.34
CA GLU A 109 1.56 -20.77 7.19
C GLU A 109 0.40 -20.97 6.19
N GLN A 110 -0.18 -19.87 5.71
CA GLN A 110 -1.30 -19.89 4.77
C GLN A 110 -0.79 -20.06 3.34
N PRO A 111 -1.15 -21.15 2.65
CA PRO A 111 -0.63 -21.44 1.31
C PRO A 111 -1.16 -20.48 0.23
N GLU A 112 -2.33 -19.86 0.43
CA GLU A 112 -2.98 -18.94 -0.49
C GLU A 112 -2.37 -17.53 -0.49
N ILE A 113 -1.67 -17.15 0.58
CA ILE A 113 -0.95 -15.87 0.63
C ILE A 113 0.18 -15.89 -0.38
N ARG A 114 0.14 -14.92 -1.29
CA ARG A 114 1.10 -14.79 -2.38
C ARG A 114 1.78 -13.42 -2.41
N PHE A 115 1.10 -12.37 -1.92
CA PHE A 115 1.60 -11.01 -2.01
C PHE A 115 1.89 -10.41 -0.64
N VAL A 116 2.96 -9.61 -0.57
CA VAL A 116 3.23 -8.68 0.54
C VAL A 116 3.31 -7.28 -0.02
N ILE A 117 2.50 -6.37 0.50
CA ILE A 117 2.49 -4.97 0.09
C ILE A 117 2.78 -4.11 1.32
N SER A 118 3.55 -3.05 1.17
CA SER A 118 3.92 -2.20 2.31
C SER A 118 3.91 -0.72 1.96
N ASN A 119 3.63 0.10 2.95
CA ASN A 119 3.91 1.53 2.95
C ASN A 119 4.12 1.98 4.41
N THR A 120 5.35 1.85 4.88
CA THR A 120 5.73 2.02 6.29
C THR A 120 6.46 3.33 6.55
N THR A 121 6.34 4.30 5.66
CA THR A 121 7.06 5.57 5.57
C THR A 121 8.45 5.46 4.91
N GLU A 122 9.03 6.61 4.54
CA GLU A 122 10.38 6.67 3.94
C GLU A 122 11.48 6.11 4.86
N ALA A 123 11.28 6.20 6.19
CA ALA A 123 12.19 5.62 7.18
C ALA A 123 11.92 4.12 7.47
N GLY A 124 10.84 3.56 6.91
CA GLY A 124 10.41 2.19 7.25
C GLY A 124 11.31 1.10 6.68
N ILE A 125 11.97 1.33 5.53
CA ILE A 125 12.94 0.38 4.95
C ILE A 125 14.34 0.70 5.49
N ALA A 126 14.56 0.47 6.79
CA ALA A 126 15.84 0.69 7.45
C ALA A 126 16.36 -0.60 8.10
N PHE A 127 17.69 -0.72 8.14
CA PHE A 127 18.35 -1.78 8.88
C PHE A 127 18.58 -1.33 10.33
N ASP A 128 18.06 -2.09 11.28
CA ASP A 128 18.28 -1.90 12.71
C ASP A 128 19.02 -3.13 13.27
N SER A 129 20.28 -2.98 13.58
CA SER A 129 21.12 -4.06 14.08
C SER A 129 20.73 -4.57 15.47
N SER A 130 19.80 -3.89 16.16
CA SER A 130 19.29 -4.33 17.47
C SER A 130 18.20 -5.40 17.35
N CYS A 131 17.52 -5.50 16.20
CA CYS A 131 16.49 -6.52 15.98
C CYS A 131 17.05 -7.94 16.05
N ARG A 132 16.29 -8.82 16.70
CA ARG A 132 16.61 -10.26 16.82
C ARG A 132 15.51 -11.11 16.17
N LEU A 133 15.89 -12.29 15.71
CA LEU A 133 14.98 -13.25 15.07
C LEU A 133 13.75 -13.58 15.96
N TYR A 134 13.96 -13.67 17.25
CA TYR A 134 12.94 -14.09 18.23
C TYR A 134 12.31 -12.92 19.01
N ASP A 135 12.51 -11.67 18.56
CA ASP A 135 11.73 -10.55 19.06
C ASP A 135 10.24 -10.77 18.73
N ALA A 136 9.34 -10.36 19.60
CA ALA A 136 7.91 -10.61 19.43
C ALA A 136 7.07 -9.32 19.49
N PRO A 137 7.01 -8.55 18.37
CA PRO A 137 7.73 -8.68 17.10
C PRO A 137 9.07 -7.94 17.09
N ALA A 138 9.87 -8.12 16.04
CA ALA A 138 11.00 -7.23 15.74
C ALA A 138 10.52 -5.79 15.53
N SER A 139 11.33 -4.77 15.86
CA SER A 139 10.93 -3.36 15.80
C SER A 139 10.79 -2.85 14.36
N SER A 140 11.71 -3.20 13.45
CA SER A 140 11.68 -2.71 12.08
C SER A 140 10.76 -3.55 11.17
N TYR A 141 10.19 -2.91 10.14
CA TYR A 141 9.37 -3.58 9.13
C TYR A 141 10.14 -4.67 8.37
N PRO A 142 11.36 -4.44 7.84
CA PRO A 142 12.06 -5.50 7.12
C PRO A 142 12.41 -6.69 8.00
N ALA A 143 12.66 -6.49 9.29
CA ALA A 143 12.89 -7.57 10.24
C ALA A 143 11.59 -8.38 10.49
N LYS A 144 10.43 -7.72 10.69
CA LYS A 144 9.12 -8.40 10.78
C LYS A 144 8.82 -9.22 9.52
N LEU A 145 9.08 -8.65 8.35
CA LEU A 145 8.91 -9.36 7.09
C LEU A 145 9.81 -10.59 7.03
N LEU A 146 11.06 -10.48 7.45
CA LEU A 146 11.97 -11.64 7.47
C LEU A 146 11.52 -12.70 8.48
N GLN A 147 10.95 -12.32 9.64
CA GLN A 147 10.36 -13.29 10.58
C GLN A 147 9.25 -14.11 9.90
N LEU A 148 8.37 -13.46 9.11
CA LEU A 148 7.36 -14.15 8.31
C LEU A 148 7.98 -15.07 7.25
N LEU A 149 8.97 -14.58 6.49
CA LEU A 149 9.62 -15.37 5.45
C LEU A 149 10.35 -16.59 6.03
N TRP A 150 11.03 -16.41 7.17
CA TRP A 150 11.69 -17.50 7.88
C TRP A 150 10.69 -18.54 8.40
N ARG A 151 9.57 -18.10 8.99
CA ARG A 151 8.49 -18.99 9.41
C ARG A 151 7.92 -19.76 8.24
N ARG A 152 7.66 -19.09 7.09
CA ARG A 152 7.13 -19.70 5.88
C ARG A 152 8.05 -20.75 5.29
N TYR A 153 9.34 -20.43 5.17
CA TYR A 153 10.35 -21.37 4.70
C TYR A 153 10.38 -22.65 5.53
N ASN A 154 10.40 -22.54 6.85
CA ASN A 154 10.42 -23.68 7.74
C ASN A 154 9.11 -24.49 7.70
N PHE A 155 7.96 -23.81 7.68
CA PHE A 155 6.65 -24.46 7.66
C PHE A 155 6.44 -25.29 6.39
N PHE A 156 6.82 -24.76 5.24
CA PHE A 156 6.72 -25.43 3.95
C PHE A 156 8.00 -26.20 3.56
N SER A 157 8.94 -26.39 4.49
CA SER A 157 10.18 -27.15 4.27
C SER A 157 10.97 -26.69 3.04
N GLY A 158 11.02 -25.40 2.78
CA GLY A 158 11.75 -24.81 1.65
C GLY A 158 11.09 -25.00 0.29
N ASP A 159 9.80 -25.30 0.23
CA ASP A 159 9.07 -25.41 -1.04
C ASP A 159 9.16 -24.10 -1.84
N GLU A 160 9.78 -24.16 -3.01
CA GLU A 160 10.02 -23.01 -3.88
C GLU A 160 8.71 -22.39 -4.40
N SER A 161 7.63 -23.16 -4.52
CA SER A 161 6.31 -22.65 -4.94
C SER A 161 5.64 -21.75 -3.90
N LYS A 162 6.18 -21.70 -2.68
CA LYS A 162 5.65 -20.91 -1.55
C LYS A 162 6.37 -19.59 -1.35
N GLY A 163 7.23 -19.17 -2.27
CA GLY A 163 7.80 -17.84 -2.31
C GLY A 163 6.73 -16.74 -2.45
N LEU A 164 7.06 -15.51 -2.04
CA LEU A 164 6.15 -14.37 -2.06
C LEU A 164 6.60 -13.31 -3.06
N ILE A 165 5.62 -12.60 -3.63
CA ILE A 165 5.83 -11.37 -4.41
C ILE A 165 5.67 -10.19 -3.46
N ILE A 166 6.71 -9.36 -3.35
CA ILE A 166 6.81 -8.26 -2.38
C ILE A 166 6.82 -6.94 -3.15
N LEU A 167 5.82 -6.11 -2.90
CA LEU A 167 5.54 -4.85 -3.61
C LEU A 167 5.59 -3.68 -2.62
N PRO A 168 6.77 -3.15 -2.26
CA PRO A 168 6.88 -1.98 -1.41
C PRO A 168 6.36 -0.73 -2.13
N CYS A 169 5.58 0.09 -1.44
CA CYS A 169 5.03 1.36 -1.91
C CYS A 169 5.63 2.57 -1.18
N GLU A 170 6.73 2.40 -0.48
CA GLU A 170 7.46 3.47 0.17
C GLU A 170 8.07 4.43 -0.87
N LEU A 171 8.06 5.73 -0.58
CA LEU A 171 8.61 6.77 -1.46
C LEU A 171 10.16 6.80 -1.43
N ILE A 172 10.75 5.67 -1.78
CA ILE A 172 12.20 5.45 -1.86
C ILE A 172 12.51 5.00 -3.27
N PHE A 173 13.50 5.64 -3.92
CA PHE A 173 13.96 5.21 -5.23
C PHE A 173 14.48 3.77 -5.19
N LEU A 174 13.99 2.93 -6.10
CA LEU A 174 14.28 1.50 -6.16
C LEU A 174 14.01 0.79 -4.80
N ASN A 175 12.85 1.09 -4.21
CA ASN A 175 12.45 0.62 -2.89
C ASN A 175 12.54 -0.91 -2.73
N GLY A 176 12.23 -1.68 -3.77
CA GLY A 176 12.37 -3.15 -3.77
C GLY A 176 13.82 -3.60 -3.66
N ARG A 177 14.73 -2.96 -4.42
CA ARG A 177 16.18 -3.25 -4.31
C ARG A 177 16.69 -2.93 -2.91
N LYS A 178 16.26 -1.78 -2.35
CA LYS A 178 16.63 -1.37 -0.99
C LYS A 178 16.11 -2.34 0.07
N LEU A 179 14.85 -2.76 -0.04
CA LEU A 179 14.26 -3.74 0.88
C LEU A 179 15.00 -5.08 0.81
N ARG A 180 15.30 -5.56 -0.40
CA ARG A 180 16.06 -6.80 -0.61
C ARG A 180 17.44 -6.73 0.05
N GLU A 181 18.19 -5.62 -0.12
CA GLU A 181 19.47 -5.41 0.54
C GLU A 181 19.36 -5.50 2.08
N VAL A 182 18.34 -4.88 2.66
CA VAL A 182 18.11 -4.89 4.11
C VAL A 182 17.77 -6.29 4.60
N ILE A 183 16.91 -7.03 3.87
CA ILE A 183 16.58 -8.42 4.20
C ILE A 183 17.83 -9.30 4.17
N LEU A 184 18.68 -9.18 3.15
CA LEU A 184 19.94 -9.94 3.06
C LEU A 184 20.89 -9.66 4.23
N LYS A 185 20.98 -8.39 4.69
CA LYS A 185 21.74 -8.03 5.89
C LYS A 185 21.20 -8.72 7.16
N TYR A 186 19.87 -8.84 7.28
CA TYR A 186 19.28 -9.56 8.41
C TYR A 186 19.46 -11.07 8.29
N ILE A 187 19.46 -11.66 7.09
CA ILE A 187 19.78 -13.07 6.88
C ILE A 187 21.19 -13.38 7.40
N ASP A 188 22.16 -12.48 7.12
CA ASP A 188 23.52 -12.59 7.64
C ASP A 188 23.58 -12.38 9.16
N LEU A 189 22.94 -11.32 9.67
CA LEU A 189 22.93 -11.00 11.10
C LEU A 189 22.31 -12.11 11.95
N TRP A 190 21.27 -12.77 11.45
CA TRP A 190 20.56 -13.84 12.17
C TRP A 190 21.08 -15.24 11.84
N GLU A 191 22.12 -15.34 11.01
CA GLU A 191 22.77 -16.60 10.62
C GLU A 191 21.78 -17.65 10.12
N LEU A 192 20.82 -17.25 9.25
CA LEU A 192 19.74 -18.14 8.78
C LEU A 192 20.19 -19.22 7.80
N GLY A 193 21.43 -19.18 7.35
CA GLY A 193 22.06 -20.20 6.52
C GLY A 193 21.86 -20.02 5.01
N ASP A 194 22.70 -20.73 4.24
CA ASP A 194 22.75 -20.61 2.77
C ASP A 194 21.49 -21.16 2.08
N ASP A 195 20.85 -22.17 2.64
CA ASP A 195 19.68 -22.79 2.00
C ASP A 195 18.47 -21.87 2.07
N PHE A 196 18.25 -21.17 3.19
CA PHE A 196 17.24 -20.15 3.29
C PHE A 196 17.54 -18.96 2.37
N ARG A 197 18.80 -18.51 2.31
CA ARG A 197 19.23 -17.45 1.40
C ARG A 197 18.90 -17.80 -0.06
N LYS A 198 19.27 -19.01 -0.50
CA LYS A 198 18.96 -19.49 -1.87
C LYS A 198 17.47 -19.55 -2.14
N TRP A 199 16.68 -20.04 -1.18
CA TRP A 199 15.23 -20.05 -1.30
C TRP A 199 14.67 -18.63 -1.42
N PHE A 200 15.10 -17.68 -0.57
CA PHE A 200 14.67 -16.29 -0.66
C PHE A 200 15.00 -15.67 -2.02
N GLU A 201 16.23 -15.84 -2.47
CA GLU A 201 16.70 -15.24 -3.74
C GLU A 201 16.05 -15.85 -4.98
N LYS A 202 15.66 -17.13 -4.94
CA LYS A 202 15.07 -17.85 -6.05
C LYS A 202 13.53 -17.77 -6.07
N SER A 203 12.91 -17.87 -4.91
CA SER A 203 11.47 -18.07 -4.78
C SER A 203 10.71 -16.80 -4.41
N CYS A 204 11.35 -15.83 -3.75
CA CYS A 204 10.73 -14.55 -3.42
C CYS A 204 11.13 -13.48 -4.43
N MET A 205 10.15 -12.72 -4.91
CA MET A 205 10.36 -11.63 -5.84
C MET A 205 10.12 -10.30 -5.11
N VAL A 206 11.17 -9.49 -4.97
CA VAL A 206 11.08 -8.15 -4.36
C VAL A 206 11.12 -7.13 -5.50
N CYS A 207 9.96 -6.60 -5.87
CA CYS A 207 9.79 -5.69 -6.99
C CYS A 207 9.98 -4.24 -6.54
N SER A 208 10.74 -3.44 -7.30
CA SER A 208 10.71 -1.98 -7.09
C SER A 208 9.43 -1.40 -7.64
N THR A 209 8.84 -0.43 -6.94
CA THR A 209 7.60 0.19 -7.37
C THR A 209 7.60 1.70 -7.22
N LEU A 210 6.93 2.37 -8.15
CA LEU A 210 6.65 3.79 -8.11
C LEU A 210 5.14 3.98 -7.98
N VAL A 211 4.71 4.68 -6.94
CA VAL A 211 3.30 5.00 -6.70
C VAL A 211 3.05 6.49 -6.84
N ASP A 212 1.87 6.84 -7.34
CA ASP A 212 1.44 8.24 -7.46
C ASP A 212 -0.07 8.37 -7.31
N ARG A 213 -0.50 8.97 -6.24
CA ARG A 213 -1.85 9.44 -5.93
C ARG A 213 -1.77 10.41 -4.76
N ILE A 214 -2.39 11.58 -4.86
CA ILE A 214 -2.55 12.48 -3.73
C ILE A 214 -3.68 11.95 -2.84
N VAL A 215 -3.36 11.68 -1.58
CA VAL A 215 -4.31 11.20 -0.58
C VAL A 215 -4.29 12.13 0.63
N PRO A 216 -5.16 13.16 0.67
CA PRO A 216 -5.28 14.07 1.82
C PRO A 216 -5.69 13.37 3.12
N GLY A 217 -6.34 12.21 3.01
CA GLY A 217 -6.72 11.37 4.13
C GLY A 217 -8.15 11.61 4.60
N PHE A 218 -8.37 11.63 5.92
CA PHE A 218 -9.71 11.75 6.50
C PHE A 218 -10.29 13.15 6.31
N PRO A 219 -11.51 13.31 5.70
CA PRO A 219 -12.11 14.60 5.34
C PRO A 219 -12.75 15.31 6.53
N ARG A 220 -11.97 15.78 7.49
CA ARG A 220 -12.44 16.34 8.77
C ARG A 220 -13.47 17.46 8.65
N LYS A 221 -13.37 18.30 7.59
CA LYS A 221 -14.26 19.44 7.39
C LYS A 221 -15.62 19.06 6.82
N ASP A 222 -15.66 17.96 6.05
CA ASP A 222 -16.84 17.54 5.29
C ASP A 222 -17.43 16.22 5.77
N ILE A 223 -16.90 15.64 6.84
CA ILE A 223 -17.26 14.28 7.27
C ILE A 223 -18.75 14.13 7.58
N ASP A 224 -19.39 15.12 8.17
CA ASP A 224 -20.82 15.05 8.51
C ASP A 224 -21.69 15.00 7.24
N ASN A 225 -21.38 15.82 6.24
CA ASN A 225 -22.05 15.81 4.94
C ASN A 225 -21.83 14.49 4.20
N ILE A 226 -20.61 13.95 4.27
CA ILE A 226 -20.26 12.66 3.66
C ILE A 226 -21.05 11.53 4.32
N LYS A 227 -21.11 11.47 5.64
CA LYS A 227 -21.87 10.48 6.38
C LYS A 227 -23.37 10.58 6.07
N GLU A 228 -23.91 11.80 5.97
CA GLU A 228 -25.29 12.03 5.58
C GLU A 228 -25.56 11.52 4.15
N TYR A 229 -24.67 11.81 3.20
CA TYR A 229 -24.75 11.31 1.83
C TYR A 229 -24.69 9.78 1.76
N LEU A 230 -23.74 9.17 2.45
CA LEU A 230 -23.55 7.71 2.47
C LEU A 230 -24.61 6.98 3.29
N GLN A 231 -25.31 7.65 4.20
CA GLN A 231 -26.26 7.08 5.17
C GLN A 231 -25.61 6.10 6.18
N TYR A 232 -24.28 6.13 6.30
CA TYR A 232 -23.50 5.32 7.22
C TYR A 232 -22.62 6.19 8.14
N ASP A 233 -22.47 5.74 9.40
CA ASP A 233 -21.47 6.31 10.34
C ASP A 233 -20.12 5.69 10.05
N ASP A 234 -19.44 6.22 9.02
CA ASP A 234 -18.09 5.80 8.62
C ASP A 234 -17.04 6.74 9.21
N ASN A 235 -16.27 6.23 10.15
CA ASN A 235 -15.20 6.96 10.84
C ASN A 235 -13.81 6.71 10.21
N MET A 236 -13.77 5.95 9.12
CA MET A 236 -12.56 5.58 8.39
C MET A 236 -12.58 6.04 6.92
N VAL A 237 -13.50 6.93 6.54
CA VAL A 237 -13.50 7.53 5.19
C VAL A 237 -12.11 8.04 4.85
N VAL A 238 -11.66 7.76 3.64
CA VAL A 238 -10.42 8.31 3.13
C VAL A 238 -10.64 9.01 1.79
N GLN A 239 -10.15 10.26 1.69
CA GLN A 239 -10.17 11.03 0.45
C GLN A 239 -8.89 10.82 -0.34
N GLY A 240 -9.02 10.75 -1.66
CA GLY A 240 -7.92 10.70 -2.61
C GLY A 240 -8.27 11.42 -3.91
N GLU A 241 -7.27 11.74 -4.71
CA GLU A 241 -7.50 12.20 -6.06
C GLU A 241 -7.93 11.04 -6.97
N HIS A 242 -8.65 11.36 -8.04
CA HIS A 242 -9.09 10.37 -9.04
C HIS A 242 -7.89 9.76 -9.78
N PHE A 243 -6.88 10.57 -10.09
CA PHE A 243 -5.65 10.09 -10.72
C PHE A 243 -4.94 9.06 -9.84
N HIS A 244 -4.37 8.07 -10.48
CA HIS A 244 -3.49 7.09 -9.85
C HIS A 244 -2.47 6.58 -10.88
N LEU A 245 -1.30 6.21 -10.40
CA LEU A 245 -0.30 5.50 -11.18
C LEU A 245 0.45 4.54 -10.27
N TRP A 246 0.53 3.28 -10.66
CA TRP A 246 1.41 2.30 -10.04
C TRP A 246 2.30 1.67 -11.11
N VAL A 247 3.58 1.95 -11.04
CA VAL A 247 4.59 1.31 -11.88
C VAL A 247 5.27 0.23 -11.06
N ILE A 248 5.29 -0.98 -11.57
CA ILE A 248 5.86 -2.17 -10.91
C ILE A 248 6.95 -2.72 -11.81
N GLU A 249 8.21 -2.68 -11.34
CA GLU A 249 9.34 -3.30 -12.01
C GLU A 249 9.28 -4.80 -11.78
N ALA A 250 8.67 -5.52 -12.71
CA ALA A 250 8.43 -6.95 -12.60
C ALA A 250 8.29 -7.61 -13.98
N PRO A 251 8.56 -8.92 -14.07
CA PRO A 251 8.25 -9.70 -15.26
C PRO A 251 6.73 -9.87 -15.43
N GLN A 252 6.33 -10.27 -16.66
CA GLN A 252 4.92 -10.33 -17.05
C GLN A 252 4.10 -11.34 -16.22
N GLU A 253 4.73 -12.36 -15.68
CA GLU A 253 4.10 -13.37 -14.83
C GLU A 253 3.47 -12.76 -13.57
N VAL A 254 4.07 -11.70 -13.02
CA VAL A 254 3.49 -10.95 -11.90
C VAL A 254 2.18 -10.28 -12.30
N ALA A 255 2.09 -9.75 -13.53
CA ALA A 255 0.85 -9.14 -14.03
C ALA A 255 -0.27 -10.17 -14.28
N GLU A 256 0.08 -11.45 -14.42
CA GLU A 256 -0.92 -12.53 -14.52
C GLU A 256 -1.47 -12.89 -13.14
N GLU A 257 -0.61 -12.92 -12.12
CA GLU A 257 -1.00 -13.18 -10.73
C GLU A 257 -1.67 -11.96 -10.05
N PHE A 258 -1.28 -10.72 -10.43
CA PHE A 258 -1.81 -9.45 -9.92
C PHE A 258 -2.39 -8.62 -11.07
N PRO A 259 -3.57 -8.95 -11.61
CA PRO A 259 -4.07 -8.44 -12.88
C PRO A 259 -4.66 -7.02 -12.82
N ALA A 260 -4.02 -6.10 -12.10
CA ALA A 260 -4.51 -4.74 -11.91
C ALA A 260 -4.60 -3.94 -13.22
N ASN A 261 -3.68 -4.17 -14.16
CA ASN A 261 -3.71 -3.59 -15.50
C ASN A 261 -4.93 -4.07 -16.31
N LYS A 262 -5.38 -5.32 -16.10
CA LYS A 262 -6.58 -5.89 -16.75
C LYS A 262 -7.88 -5.34 -16.15
N ALA A 263 -7.83 -4.79 -14.95
CA ALA A 263 -8.99 -4.14 -14.31
C ALA A 263 -9.28 -2.73 -14.87
N GLY A 264 -8.52 -2.27 -15.88
CA GLY A 264 -8.67 -0.94 -16.48
C GLY A 264 -8.04 0.17 -15.65
N LEU A 265 -7.14 -0.18 -14.74
CA LEU A 265 -6.44 0.75 -13.86
C LEU A 265 -5.09 1.17 -14.45
N ASN A 266 -4.60 2.35 -14.06
CA ASN A 266 -3.29 2.84 -14.48
C ASN A 266 -2.17 2.18 -13.66
N VAL A 267 -2.05 0.86 -13.83
CA VAL A 267 -1.02 0.01 -13.23
C VAL A 267 -0.18 -0.58 -14.35
N LEU A 268 1.13 -0.34 -14.31
CA LEU A 268 2.07 -0.71 -15.36
C LEU A 268 3.08 -1.73 -14.82
N PHE A 269 3.24 -2.84 -15.53
CA PHE A 269 4.33 -3.79 -15.29
C PHE A 269 5.42 -3.54 -16.32
N VAL A 270 6.62 -3.24 -15.85
CA VAL A 270 7.70 -2.74 -16.69
C VAL A 270 9.03 -3.41 -16.36
N PRO A 271 9.99 -3.47 -17.31
CA PRO A 271 11.31 -4.01 -17.04
C PRO A 271 12.20 -3.10 -16.18
N SER A 272 11.89 -1.80 -16.09
CA SER A 272 12.55 -0.82 -15.21
C SER A 272 11.61 0.32 -14.84
N GLU A 273 11.57 0.70 -13.56
CA GLU A 273 10.83 1.87 -13.09
C GLU A 273 11.58 3.19 -13.31
N GLU A 274 12.89 3.15 -13.52
CA GLU A 274 13.77 4.32 -13.55
C GLU A 274 13.28 5.43 -14.50
N PRO A 275 12.85 5.16 -15.76
CA PRO A 275 12.35 6.22 -16.66
C PRO A 275 11.08 6.90 -16.13
N TYR A 276 10.24 6.16 -15.42
CA TYR A 276 9.01 6.69 -14.80
C TYR A 276 9.32 7.54 -13.58
N HIS A 277 10.29 7.11 -12.78
CA HIS A 277 10.79 7.87 -11.64
C HIS A 277 11.42 9.21 -12.10
N GLU A 278 12.32 9.18 -13.08
CA GLU A 278 12.92 10.38 -13.67
C GLU A 278 11.84 11.36 -14.14
N ARG A 279 10.87 10.87 -14.91
CA ARG A 279 9.75 11.68 -15.41
C ARG A 279 8.96 12.29 -14.26
N LYS A 280 8.61 11.51 -13.23
CA LYS A 280 7.85 12.00 -12.07
C LYS A 280 8.62 13.07 -11.31
N VAL A 281 9.89 12.82 -10.99
CA VAL A 281 10.73 13.76 -10.23
C VAL A 281 10.95 15.05 -11.02
N THR A 282 11.19 14.96 -12.33
CA THR A 282 11.49 16.11 -13.18
C THR A 282 10.25 16.94 -13.51
N LEU A 283 9.13 16.29 -13.87
CA LEU A 283 7.95 16.97 -14.40
C LEU A 283 6.86 17.24 -13.36
N LEU A 284 6.88 16.54 -12.23
CA LEU A 284 5.89 16.74 -11.17
C LEU A 284 6.53 17.27 -9.88
N ASN A 285 7.44 16.53 -9.26
CA ASN A 285 7.98 16.89 -7.95
C ASN A 285 8.86 18.15 -8.03
N GLY A 286 9.72 18.26 -9.05
CA GLY A 286 10.60 19.42 -9.25
C GLY A 286 9.83 20.73 -9.41
N PRO A 287 8.92 20.86 -10.40
CA PRO A 287 8.06 22.02 -10.54
C PRO A 287 7.25 22.33 -9.29
N HIS A 288 6.72 21.31 -8.61
CA HIS A 288 5.97 21.50 -7.37
C HIS A 288 6.83 22.10 -6.25
N THR A 289 8.07 21.65 -6.10
CA THR A 289 9.02 22.14 -5.11
C THR A 289 9.35 23.64 -5.35
N VAL A 290 9.37 24.08 -6.60
CA VAL A 290 9.59 25.49 -6.97
C VAL A 290 8.30 26.30 -6.84
N LEU A 291 7.16 25.73 -7.26
CA LEU A 291 5.85 26.39 -7.23
C LEU A 291 5.41 26.74 -5.81
N ALA A 292 5.52 25.80 -4.88
CA ALA A 292 4.95 25.96 -3.54
C ALA A 292 5.44 27.21 -2.79
N PRO A 293 6.76 27.46 -2.64
CA PRO A 293 7.23 28.65 -1.95
C PRO A 293 6.90 29.95 -2.70
N VAL A 294 6.98 29.97 -4.02
CA VAL A 294 6.66 31.17 -4.82
C VAL A 294 5.19 31.52 -4.70
N SER A 295 4.30 30.54 -4.83
CA SER A 295 2.85 30.74 -4.70
C SER A 295 2.47 31.22 -3.31
N PHE A 296 3.02 30.58 -2.28
CA PHE A 296 2.77 30.96 -0.88
C PHE A 296 3.18 32.41 -0.60
N LEU A 297 4.36 32.82 -1.05
CA LEU A 297 4.83 34.21 -0.89
C LEU A 297 3.99 35.24 -1.68
N CYS A 298 3.31 34.78 -2.74
CA CYS A 298 2.37 35.58 -3.52
C CYS A 298 0.92 35.56 -2.98
N GLY A 299 0.66 34.87 -1.88
CA GLY A 299 -0.67 34.72 -1.28
C GLY A 299 -1.60 33.76 -2.04
N VAL A 300 -1.05 32.82 -2.80
CA VAL A 300 -1.81 31.80 -3.54
C VAL A 300 -1.53 30.44 -2.92
N ASP A 301 -2.48 29.92 -2.14
CA ASP A 301 -2.30 28.72 -1.31
C ASP A 301 -2.66 27.41 -2.01
N ILE A 302 -3.30 27.48 -3.18
CA ILE A 302 -3.80 26.27 -3.89
C ILE A 302 -3.04 26.12 -5.20
N VAL A 303 -2.47 24.91 -5.44
CA VAL A 303 -1.69 24.59 -6.64
C VAL A 303 -2.45 24.86 -7.93
N ARG A 304 -3.74 24.48 -8.00
CA ARG A 304 -4.59 24.75 -9.17
C ARG A 304 -4.64 26.27 -9.48
N ASP A 305 -4.83 27.09 -8.45
CA ASP A 305 -4.95 28.53 -8.63
C ASP A 305 -3.60 29.15 -9.00
N ALA A 306 -2.51 28.62 -8.46
CA ALA A 306 -1.15 28.99 -8.82
C ALA A 306 -0.82 28.66 -10.28
N CYS A 307 -1.16 27.47 -10.76
CA CYS A 307 -0.98 27.09 -12.17
C CYS A 307 -1.82 27.96 -13.12
N ASN A 308 -2.98 28.41 -12.71
CA ASN A 308 -3.86 29.28 -13.50
C ASN A 308 -3.52 30.79 -13.33
N HIS A 309 -2.64 31.14 -12.40
CA HIS A 309 -2.27 32.54 -12.17
C HIS A 309 -1.43 33.09 -13.32
N PRO A 310 -1.73 34.28 -13.87
CA PRO A 310 -1.10 34.79 -15.09
C PRO A 310 0.43 34.92 -15.06
N LEU A 311 1.01 35.14 -13.87
CA LEU A 311 2.46 35.28 -13.68
C LEU A 311 3.08 33.98 -13.16
N ILE A 312 2.49 33.36 -12.13
CA ILE A 312 3.02 32.15 -11.50
C ILE A 312 2.95 30.96 -12.48
N GLY A 313 1.84 30.82 -13.21
CA GLY A 313 1.70 29.79 -14.24
C GLY A 313 2.77 29.89 -15.33
N LYS A 314 3.09 31.10 -15.80
CA LYS A 314 4.18 31.31 -16.77
C LYS A 314 5.58 31.06 -16.21
N PHE A 315 5.76 31.18 -14.91
CA PHE A 315 7.04 30.90 -14.25
C PHE A 315 7.33 29.41 -14.17
N ILE A 316 6.30 28.56 -14.17
CA ILE A 316 6.42 27.10 -14.03
C ILE A 316 6.48 26.40 -15.37
N HIS A 317 5.84 26.94 -16.40
CA HIS A 317 5.94 26.46 -17.79
C HIS A 317 7.22 26.93 -18.47
#